data_7d2b74002ad6b6786fe987ee06cb7a53
#
_entry.id   7d2b74002ad6b6786fe987ee06cb7a53
#
_cell.length_a   1.000
_cell.length_b   1.000
_cell.length_c   1.000
_cell.angle_alpha   90.00
_cell.angle_beta   90.00
_cell.angle_gamma   90.00
#
_symmetry.space_group_name_H-M   'P 1'
#
loop_
_entity.id
_entity.type
_entity.pdbx_description
1 polymer ?
#
loop_
_entity_poly.entity_id
_entity_poly.type
_entity_poly.pdbx_seq_one_letter_code
_entity_poly.pdbx_strand_id
1 'polypeptide(L)'
;MSLAPGPRNLITDVPGLRVGNAQDLVIKSGVTVMLADAPFTAGVHIMGGAPGTRETDLLAPDKTVEAVDALVLSGGSAFGLDAASGVADALRVMGRGFAVGDIRVPIVPGAILFDLLNGGSKDWAENPYKNLGKQALEKAQQDFSIGSE
;
A
#
# COMPACT_ATOMS: atom_id res chain seq x y z
N MET A 1 -7.77 25.39 -20.28
CA MET A 1 -7.41 25.40 -18.84
C MET A 1 -5.97 24.92 -18.72
N SER A 2 -5.07 25.71 -18.16
CA SER A 2 -3.72 25.24 -17.80
C SER A 2 -3.84 24.47 -16.48
N LEU A 3 -3.35 23.24 -16.44
CA LEU A 3 -3.22 22.48 -15.21
C LEU A 3 -2.03 23.07 -14.43
N ALA A 4 -2.26 23.49 -13.20
CA ALA A 4 -1.21 23.94 -12.29
C ALA A 4 -1.03 22.88 -11.18
N PRO A 5 0.22 22.59 -10.76
CA PRO A 5 0.45 21.71 -9.64
C PRO A 5 -0.11 22.32 -8.35
N GLY A 6 -0.45 21.46 -7.38
CA GLY A 6 -0.77 21.89 -6.03
C GLY A 6 0.47 22.41 -5.27
N PRO A 7 0.30 22.89 -4.03
CA PRO A 7 1.37 23.54 -3.26
C PRO A 7 2.62 22.69 -3.06
N ARG A 8 2.47 21.37 -2.89
CA ARG A 8 3.58 20.40 -2.71
C ARG A 8 3.95 19.70 -4.00
N ASN A 9 3.09 19.77 -5.01
CA ASN A 9 3.16 18.93 -6.21
C ASN A 9 3.22 17.43 -5.88
N LEU A 10 2.48 17.02 -4.88
CA LEU A 10 2.35 15.66 -4.37
C LEU A 10 0.89 15.21 -4.39
N ILE A 11 0.64 13.91 -4.42
CA ILE A 11 -0.72 13.35 -4.29
C ILE A 11 -1.39 13.78 -2.97
N THR A 12 -0.60 14.07 -1.96
CA THR A 12 -1.03 14.55 -0.63
C THR A 12 -1.47 16.02 -0.62
N ASP A 13 -1.45 16.71 -1.76
CA ASP A 13 -2.17 17.98 -1.93
C ASP A 13 -3.69 17.77 -1.88
N VAL A 14 -4.15 16.52 -2.11
CA VAL A 14 -5.53 16.14 -1.81
C VAL A 14 -5.69 16.03 -0.29
N PRO A 15 -6.59 16.84 0.32
CA PRO A 15 -6.76 16.84 1.77
C PRO A 15 -7.09 15.46 2.34
N GLY A 16 -6.45 15.11 3.46
CA GLY A 16 -6.67 13.86 4.16
C GLY A 16 -5.82 12.69 3.65
N LEU A 17 -5.17 12.80 2.47
CA LEU A 17 -4.25 11.76 2.00
C LEU A 17 -2.89 11.85 2.69
N ARG A 18 -2.32 10.67 2.97
CA ARG A 18 -0.96 10.48 3.49
C ARG A 18 -0.29 9.33 2.74
N VAL A 19 1.01 9.45 2.56
CA VAL A 19 1.83 8.41 1.96
C VAL A 19 3.02 8.13 2.86
N GLY A 20 3.34 6.86 3.02
CA GLY A 20 4.54 6.41 3.71
C GLY A 20 5.31 5.40 2.90
N ASN A 21 6.62 5.49 3.00
CA ASN A 21 7.56 4.61 2.32
C ASN A 21 8.44 3.89 3.34
N ALA A 22 8.71 2.63 3.09
CA ALA A 22 9.76 1.87 3.78
C ALA A 22 10.56 1.10 2.76
N GLN A 23 11.86 1.06 2.96
CA GLN A 23 12.80 0.38 2.08
C GLN A 23 13.81 -0.43 2.88
N ASP A 24 14.36 -1.43 2.24
CA ASP A 24 15.48 -2.20 2.74
C ASP A 24 16.59 -2.19 1.67
N LEU A 25 17.70 -1.53 2.00
CA LEU A 25 18.84 -1.34 1.09
C LEU A 25 19.61 -2.63 0.85
N VAL A 26 19.52 -3.62 1.76
CA VAL A 26 20.17 -4.92 1.60
C VAL A 26 19.46 -5.73 0.52
N ILE A 27 18.14 -5.78 0.56
CA ILE A 27 17.34 -6.47 -0.44
C ILE A 27 17.04 -5.60 -1.67
N LYS A 28 17.35 -4.29 -1.63
CA LYS A 28 17.03 -3.31 -2.68
C LYS A 28 15.58 -3.37 -3.13
N SER A 29 14.68 -3.28 -2.16
CA SER A 29 13.24 -3.30 -2.38
C SER A 29 12.52 -2.47 -1.32
N GLY A 30 11.24 -2.22 -1.51
CA GLY A 30 10.48 -1.41 -0.58
C GLY A 30 8.97 -1.51 -0.75
N VAL A 31 8.28 -0.77 0.09
CA VAL A 31 6.81 -0.70 0.14
C VAL A 31 6.38 0.75 0.26
N THR A 32 5.37 1.10 -0.51
CA THR A 32 4.64 2.38 -0.38
C THR A 32 3.23 2.09 0.08
N VAL A 33 2.76 2.84 1.08
CA VAL A 33 1.39 2.78 1.59
C VAL A 33 0.74 4.14 1.39
N MET A 34 -0.44 4.16 0.79
CA MET A 34 -1.32 5.32 0.75
C MET A 34 -2.53 5.06 1.63
N LEU A 35 -2.85 6.00 2.51
CA LEU A 35 -4.07 5.97 3.31
C LEU A 35 -4.70 7.36 3.39
N ALA A 36 -5.95 7.42 3.86
CA ALA A 36 -6.63 8.68 4.15
C ALA A 36 -7.11 8.72 5.59
N ASP A 37 -7.58 9.88 6.03
CA ASP A 37 -8.14 10.07 7.38
C ASP A 37 -9.38 9.20 7.63
N ALA A 38 -10.14 8.93 6.56
CA ALA A 38 -11.28 8.00 6.55
C ALA A 38 -11.14 6.99 5.41
N PRO A 39 -11.89 5.86 5.43
CA PRO A 39 -11.95 4.96 4.28
C PRO A 39 -12.37 5.70 3.01
N PHE A 40 -11.83 5.30 1.86
CA PHE A 40 -12.01 5.99 0.59
C PHE A 40 -12.31 5.02 -0.55
N THR A 41 -13.02 5.50 -1.57
CA THR A 41 -13.31 4.72 -2.78
C THR A 41 -12.03 4.55 -3.60
N ALA A 42 -11.79 3.33 -4.04
CA ALA A 42 -10.66 2.98 -4.90
C ALA A 42 -11.14 2.23 -6.15
N GLY A 43 -10.36 2.31 -7.21
CA GLY A 43 -10.59 1.58 -8.45
C GLY A 43 -9.29 0.95 -8.94
N VAL A 44 -9.41 -0.08 -9.79
CA VAL A 44 -8.27 -0.78 -10.35
C VAL A 44 -8.53 -1.13 -11.81
N HIS A 45 -7.45 -1.15 -12.59
CA HIS A 45 -7.43 -1.79 -13.89
C HIS A 45 -6.22 -2.73 -13.96
N ILE A 46 -6.47 -4.00 -14.29
CA ILE A 46 -5.44 -5.04 -14.28
C ILE A 46 -5.18 -5.46 -15.72
N MET A 47 -3.91 -5.33 -16.14
CA MET A 47 -3.44 -5.71 -17.48
C MET A 47 -2.16 -6.53 -17.38
N GLY A 48 -1.84 -7.21 -18.47
CA GLY A 48 -0.60 -7.98 -18.60
C GLY A 48 -0.78 -9.47 -18.30
N GLY A 49 0.27 -10.23 -18.53
CA GLY A 49 0.25 -11.69 -18.49
C GLY A 49 0.48 -12.30 -17.10
N ALA A 50 0.96 -11.52 -16.15
CA ALA A 50 1.28 -12.00 -14.79
C ALA A 50 0.98 -10.93 -13.73
N PRO A 51 -0.29 -10.52 -13.58
CA PRO A 51 -0.64 -9.52 -12.58
C PRO A 51 -0.42 -10.06 -11.17
N GLY A 52 0.28 -9.27 -10.34
CA GLY A 52 0.49 -9.56 -8.92
C GLY A 52 -0.33 -8.59 -8.08
N THR A 53 -1.51 -8.99 -7.67
CA THR A 53 -2.45 -8.15 -6.92
C THR A 53 -3.11 -8.93 -5.80
N ARG A 54 -3.63 -8.20 -4.82
CA ARG A 54 -4.37 -8.74 -3.67
C ARG A 54 -5.63 -7.93 -3.44
N GLU A 55 -6.76 -8.61 -3.24
CA GLU A 55 -8.08 -8.03 -2.94
C GLU A 55 -8.58 -7.00 -3.96
N THR A 56 -8.16 -7.09 -5.20
CA THR A 56 -8.55 -6.14 -6.25
C THR A 56 -9.93 -6.41 -6.83
N ASP A 57 -10.41 -7.66 -6.77
CA ASP A 57 -11.76 -8.01 -7.27
C ASP A 57 -12.87 -7.28 -6.50
N LEU A 58 -12.64 -6.99 -5.21
CA LEU A 58 -13.60 -6.26 -4.38
C LEU A 58 -13.79 -4.78 -4.80
N LEU A 59 -12.88 -4.25 -5.62
CA LEU A 59 -12.96 -2.87 -6.13
C LEU A 59 -13.90 -2.72 -7.34
N ALA A 60 -14.42 -3.82 -7.87
CA ALA A 60 -15.39 -3.75 -8.96
C ALA A 60 -16.72 -3.13 -8.48
N PRO A 61 -17.37 -2.31 -9.32
CA PRO A 61 -18.53 -1.51 -8.91
C PRO A 61 -19.78 -2.34 -8.57
N ASP A 62 -19.79 -3.64 -8.90
CA ASP A 62 -20.85 -4.60 -8.57
C ASP A 62 -20.64 -5.30 -7.21
N LYS A 63 -19.59 -4.95 -6.47
CA LYS A 63 -19.27 -5.53 -5.18
C LYS A 63 -19.83 -4.71 -4.01
N THR A 64 -19.91 -5.34 -2.87
CA THR A 64 -20.51 -4.74 -1.66
C THR A 64 -19.55 -3.86 -0.87
N VAL A 65 -18.25 -3.91 -1.16
CA VAL A 65 -17.24 -3.08 -0.50
C VAL A 65 -17.16 -1.72 -1.19
N GLU A 66 -17.59 -0.68 -0.50
CA GLU A 66 -17.66 0.68 -1.06
C GLU A 66 -16.37 1.49 -0.85
N ALA A 67 -15.56 1.11 0.14
CA ALA A 67 -14.38 1.86 0.54
C ALA A 67 -13.27 0.95 1.08
N VAL A 68 -12.04 1.41 0.96
CA VAL A 68 -10.82 0.74 1.46
C VAL A 68 -10.13 1.58 2.51
N ASP A 69 -9.32 0.97 3.37
CA ASP A 69 -8.61 1.66 4.44
C ASP A 69 -7.23 2.15 4.00
N ALA A 70 -6.57 1.45 3.09
CA ALA A 70 -5.28 1.80 2.52
C ALA A 70 -5.06 1.09 1.17
N LEU A 71 -4.11 1.61 0.39
CA LEU A 71 -3.57 0.94 -0.80
C LEU A 71 -2.08 0.67 -0.60
N VAL A 72 -1.61 -0.48 -1.09
CA VAL A 72 -0.21 -0.91 -0.95
C VAL A 72 0.39 -1.14 -2.33
N LEU A 73 1.56 -0.52 -2.56
CA LEU A 73 2.44 -0.84 -3.68
C LEU A 73 3.74 -1.41 -3.13
N SER A 74 4.14 -2.59 -3.59
CA SER A 74 5.30 -3.30 -3.04
C SER A 74 6.21 -3.83 -4.12
N GLY A 75 7.51 -3.88 -3.84
CA GLY A 75 8.43 -4.76 -4.56
C GLY A 75 8.24 -6.22 -4.14
N GLY A 76 9.17 -7.09 -4.53
CA GLY A 76 9.23 -8.47 -4.09
C GLY A 76 8.40 -9.47 -4.87
N SER A 77 7.81 -9.08 -6.00
CA SER A 77 6.93 -9.98 -6.74
C SER A 77 5.83 -10.54 -5.83
N ALA A 78 5.45 -11.81 -5.95
CA ALA A 78 4.41 -12.41 -5.11
C ALA A 78 4.70 -12.34 -3.59
N PHE A 79 5.97 -12.33 -3.18
CA PHE A 79 6.33 -12.14 -1.75
C PHE A 79 5.88 -10.77 -1.20
N GLY A 80 5.89 -9.74 -2.05
CA GLY A 80 5.47 -8.39 -1.71
C GLY A 80 3.98 -8.25 -1.36
N LEU A 81 3.14 -9.22 -1.74
CA LEU A 81 1.72 -9.25 -1.36
C LEU A 81 1.52 -9.29 0.16
N ASP A 82 2.51 -9.79 0.90
CA ASP A 82 2.48 -9.79 2.37
C ASP A 82 2.58 -8.40 3.00
N ALA A 83 3.04 -7.41 2.27
CA ALA A 83 3.07 -6.03 2.76
C ALA A 83 1.66 -5.57 3.20
N ALA A 84 0.63 -5.92 2.42
CA ALA A 84 -0.76 -5.61 2.77
C ALA A 84 -1.22 -6.29 4.07
N SER A 85 -0.68 -7.47 4.42
CA SER A 85 -0.95 -8.12 5.72
C SER A 85 -0.39 -7.30 6.87
N GLY A 86 0.83 -6.78 6.73
CA GLY A 86 1.45 -5.92 7.74
C GLY A 86 0.69 -4.61 7.96
N VAL A 87 0.20 -4.01 6.86
CA VAL A 87 -0.63 -2.80 6.91
C VAL A 87 -1.97 -3.10 7.58
N ALA A 88 -2.64 -4.19 7.21
CA ALA A 88 -3.92 -4.58 7.81
C ALA A 88 -3.80 -4.84 9.31
N ASP A 89 -2.75 -5.56 9.76
CA ASP A 89 -2.48 -5.80 11.18
C ASP A 89 -2.31 -4.47 11.95
N ALA A 90 -1.54 -3.53 11.40
CA ALA A 90 -1.29 -2.25 12.03
C ALA A 90 -2.56 -1.37 12.07
N LEU A 91 -3.34 -1.30 10.99
CA LEU A 91 -4.62 -0.59 10.95
C LEU A 91 -5.62 -1.15 11.97
N ARG A 92 -5.68 -2.48 12.12
CA ARG A 92 -6.51 -3.13 13.12
C ARG A 92 -6.15 -2.69 14.55
N VAL A 93 -4.85 -2.61 14.85
CA VAL A 93 -4.37 -2.11 16.16
C VAL A 93 -4.79 -0.65 16.37
N MET A 94 -4.84 0.16 15.31
CA MET A 94 -5.34 1.54 15.33
C MET A 94 -6.89 1.64 15.44
N GLY A 95 -7.59 0.50 15.49
CA GLY A 95 -9.06 0.47 15.52
C GLY A 95 -9.73 0.78 14.18
N ARG A 96 -8.98 0.74 13.08
CA ARG A 96 -9.48 0.98 11.72
C ARG A 96 -9.92 -0.32 11.04
N GLY A 97 -10.83 -0.20 10.09
CA GLY A 97 -11.36 -1.30 9.30
C GLY A 97 -12.88 -1.40 9.35
N PHE A 98 -13.41 -2.21 8.45
CA PHE A 98 -14.84 -2.55 8.40
C PHE A 98 -15.26 -3.27 9.70
N ALA A 99 -16.37 -2.84 10.28
CA ALA A 99 -16.85 -3.40 11.53
C ALA A 99 -17.63 -4.72 11.31
N VAL A 100 -17.19 -5.78 11.98
CA VAL A 100 -17.90 -7.06 12.07
C VAL A 100 -18.10 -7.36 13.56
N GLY A 101 -19.22 -6.95 14.10
CA GLY A 101 -19.40 -6.91 15.56
C GLY A 101 -18.34 -6.01 16.20
N ASP A 102 -17.62 -6.55 17.17
CA ASP A 102 -16.54 -5.84 17.88
C ASP A 102 -15.17 -5.93 17.15
N ILE A 103 -15.12 -6.65 16.02
CA ILE A 103 -13.89 -6.85 15.26
C ILE A 103 -13.79 -5.79 14.15
N ARG A 104 -12.56 -5.30 13.90
CA ARG A 104 -12.23 -4.47 12.77
C ARG A 104 -11.46 -5.29 11.73
N VAL A 105 -11.92 -5.22 10.49
CA VAL A 105 -11.31 -5.91 9.34
C VAL A 105 -10.84 -4.83 8.35
N PRO A 106 -9.56 -4.43 8.38
CA PRO A 106 -9.04 -3.47 7.41
C PRO A 106 -9.06 -4.04 5.99
N ILE A 107 -9.55 -3.24 5.04
CA ILE A 107 -9.55 -3.58 3.62
C ILE A 107 -8.36 -2.89 2.98
N VAL A 108 -7.38 -3.70 2.53
CA VAL A 108 -6.07 -3.22 2.07
C VAL A 108 -5.68 -3.88 0.74
N PRO A 109 -6.23 -3.41 -0.38
CA PRO A 109 -5.81 -3.88 -1.69
C PRO A 109 -4.35 -3.54 -1.96
N GLY A 110 -3.67 -4.43 -2.70
CA GLY A 110 -2.27 -4.26 -3.03
C GLY A 110 -1.91 -4.68 -4.44
N ALA A 111 -0.85 -4.06 -4.96
CA ALA A 111 -0.21 -4.44 -6.20
C ALA A 111 1.31 -4.50 -6.02
N ILE A 112 1.95 -5.39 -6.79
CA ILE A 112 3.39 -5.59 -6.71
C ILE A 112 4.07 -5.34 -8.05
N LEU A 113 5.38 -5.14 -7.98
CA LEU A 113 6.24 -5.20 -9.15
C LEU A 113 7.35 -6.24 -8.95
N PHE A 114 7.89 -6.69 -10.08
CA PHE A 114 8.96 -7.68 -10.11
C PHE A 114 10.32 -6.99 -10.01
N ASP A 115 10.97 -7.10 -8.85
CA ASP A 115 12.29 -6.53 -8.57
C ASP A 115 13.30 -7.56 -8.02
N LEU A 116 13.01 -8.86 -8.18
CA LEU A 116 13.86 -9.92 -7.62
C LEU A 116 15.24 -10.01 -8.28
N LEU A 117 15.40 -9.48 -9.49
CA LEU A 117 16.66 -9.50 -10.25
C LEU A 117 17.40 -8.14 -10.26
N ASN A 118 16.98 -7.17 -9.48
CA ASN A 118 17.56 -5.83 -9.43
C ASN A 118 18.85 -5.72 -8.59
N GLY A 119 19.40 -6.85 -8.16
CA GLY A 119 20.52 -6.93 -7.21
C GLY A 119 20.04 -6.92 -5.76
N GLY A 120 20.98 -6.76 -4.83
CA GLY A 120 20.73 -6.95 -3.41
C GLY A 120 20.63 -8.43 -3.01
N SER A 121 20.63 -8.69 -1.71
CA SER A 121 20.44 -10.04 -1.18
C SER A 121 18.96 -10.41 -1.17
N LYS A 122 18.60 -11.55 -1.74
CA LYS A 122 17.25 -12.12 -1.66
C LYS A 122 17.21 -13.38 -0.79
N ASP A 123 18.28 -13.60 -0.02
CA ASP A 123 18.45 -14.77 0.87
C ASP A 123 17.93 -14.42 2.27
N TRP A 124 16.59 -14.30 2.38
CA TRP A 124 15.92 -14.12 3.66
C TRP A 124 15.22 -15.41 4.10
N ALA A 125 15.30 -15.75 5.38
CA ALA A 125 14.58 -16.87 5.97
C ALA A 125 13.10 -16.55 6.22
N GLU A 126 12.80 -15.27 6.55
CA GLU A 126 11.45 -14.75 6.76
C GLU A 126 11.15 -13.64 5.74
N ASN A 127 9.94 -13.66 5.18
CA ASN A 127 9.50 -12.67 4.21
C ASN A 127 9.53 -11.25 4.83
N PRO A 128 10.36 -10.31 4.31
CA PRO A 128 10.52 -8.99 4.91
C PRO A 128 9.35 -8.04 4.64
N TYR A 129 8.52 -8.30 3.64
CA TYR A 129 7.54 -7.34 3.14
C TYR A 129 6.42 -7.05 4.13
N LYS A 130 6.02 -8.01 4.96
CA LYS A 130 5.03 -7.78 6.02
C LYS A 130 5.51 -6.68 6.98
N ASN A 131 6.76 -6.74 7.41
CA ASN A 131 7.36 -5.72 8.29
C ASN A 131 7.55 -4.38 7.57
N LEU A 132 7.99 -4.39 6.31
CA LEU A 132 8.12 -3.18 5.50
C LEU A 132 6.76 -2.49 5.29
N GLY A 133 5.68 -3.24 5.06
CA GLY A 133 4.34 -2.67 4.97
C GLY A 133 3.90 -1.95 6.25
N LYS A 134 4.14 -2.57 7.41
CA LYS A 134 3.89 -1.93 8.71
C LYS A 134 4.70 -0.65 8.89
N GLN A 135 6.00 -0.69 8.61
CA GLN A 135 6.89 0.48 8.71
C GLN A 135 6.46 1.61 7.77
N ALA A 136 6.05 1.27 6.53
CA ALA A 136 5.57 2.26 5.58
C ALA A 136 4.30 2.95 6.10
N LEU A 137 3.36 2.20 6.66
CA LEU A 137 2.16 2.78 7.28
C LEU A 137 2.51 3.73 8.44
N GLU A 138 3.43 3.33 9.33
CA GLU A 138 3.86 4.13 10.48
C GLU A 138 4.53 5.45 10.07
N LYS A 139 5.15 5.49 8.89
CA LYS A 139 5.79 6.69 8.31
C LYS A 139 4.84 7.55 7.46
N ALA A 140 3.57 7.18 7.36
CA ALA A 140 2.65 7.87 6.46
C ALA A 140 2.36 9.32 6.93
N GLN A 141 2.65 10.27 6.06
CA GLN A 141 2.52 11.71 6.31
C GLN A 141 2.18 12.48 5.03
N GLN A 142 1.90 13.77 5.16
CA GLN A 142 1.60 14.62 4.01
C GLN A 142 2.85 15.02 3.21
N ASP A 143 3.95 15.31 3.91
CA ASP A 143 5.22 15.67 3.30
C ASP A 143 6.13 14.44 3.27
N PHE A 144 5.91 13.56 2.29
CA PHE A 144 6.69 12.35 2.10
C PHE A 144 7.75 12.50 0.99
N SER A 145 8.85 11.77 1.12
CA SER A 145 9.86 11.69 0.05
C SER A 145 9.37 10.79 -1.09
N ILE A 146 9.60 11.22 -2.33
CA ILE A 146 9.29 10.44 -3.53
C ILE A 146 10.51 9.59 -3.88
N GLY A 147 10.28 8.30 -4.06
CA GLY A 147 11.31 7.34 -4.42
C GLY A 147 12.05 6.74 -3.23
N SER A 148 12.98 5.85 -3.55
CA SER A 148 13.93 5.30 -2.60
C SER A 148 15.21 6.14 -2.62
N GLU A 149 15.60 6.65 -1.47
CA GLU A 149 16.93 7.25 -1.30
C GLU A 149 18.00 6.18 -1.19
#